data_f84472b3a2a2914614b27cfdc6a8e5cd
#
_entry.id   f84472b3a2a2914614b27cfdc6a8e5cd
#
_cell.length_a   1.000
_cell.length_b   1.000
_cell.length_c   1.000
_cell.angle_alpha   90.00
_cell.angle_beta   90.00
_cell.angle_gamma   90.00
#
_symmetry.space_group_name_H-M   'P 1'
#
loop_
_entity.id
_entity.type
_entity.pdbx_description
1 polymer ?
#
loop_
_entity_poly.entity_id
_entity_poly.type
_entity_poly.pdbx_seq_one_letter_code
_entity_poly.pdbx_strand_id
1 'polypeptide(L)'
;MHDLLLTRTLILIAASGLAVGILTALRMPAVMGYLLVGVVLGPYGFDLIDSAEDTRFLAELGLILLMFMVGLEFSIPTILSARWDVLGAGSLQVGMTMALVAAGLVVTGVQVQPAIIMAGAIAMSSTAVTLKQLAEQGEINSRHGRLALGILLFQDLVTLPLLILADAWSRAAALAPIAILKQMAVATALLAGAAIITRPLIRVGFAWVLRTRSPDLFLLWVLMTALGTAYAVHLAGLAPPIGAFVAGMVIGESEFRHRVEEDIRPFRDVLVGLFFISVGMSIDPSAIARFPGAVILWVLVFVPVKALLVFTTGLLAGAYREASARTAVILAHGGEFGLLLITLALQSGLVSPDLGQPALIALALTMGLAPLIIQRNHWAEWPFAHRDRRIAATEVSIRAQSGGLHDHVILCGCGRVGRLVATVLESADIAYIAIELDLTRFRAARRQGHEVVFGDARHHRILEAAGLERAQLVILTFDHHGAVERILHQIKTLDPAPASLVSTADDLNMARFSQLDATAVFPENLAAGLSLADRALLFCGKTQDEAARIVSTVRAELIKR
;
A
#
# COMPACT_ATOMS: atom_id res chain seq x y z
N MET A 1 30.81 8.62 -31.87
CA MET A 1 30.00 9.11 -30.73
C MET A 1 28.59 8.52 -30.75
N HIS A 2 27.83 8.60 -31.86
CA HIS A 2 26.47 8.02 -31.95
C HIS A 2 26.41 6.51 -31.72
N ASP A 3 27.34 5.72 -32.32
CA ASP A 3 27.36 4.25 -32.18
C ASP A 3 27.62 3.83 -30.72
N LEU A 4 28.44 4.57 -29.98
CA LEU A 4 28.73 4.29 -28.58
C LEU A 4 27.52 4.55 -27.68
N LEU A 5 26.77 5.62 -27.94
CA LEU A 5 25.53 5.97 -27.22
C LEU A 5 24.44 4.93 -27.46
N LEU A 6 24.25 4.52 -28.71
CA LEU A 6 23.27 3.49 -29.08
C LEU A 6 23.59 2.14 -28.41
N THR A 7 24.89 1.76 -28.43
CA THR A 7 25.36 0.51 -27.82
C THR A 7 25.16 0.53 -26.30
N ARG A 8 25.52 1.64 -25.62
CA ARG A 8 25.31 1.83 -24.18
C ARG A 8 23.83 1.75 -23.81
N THR A 9 22.95 2.42 -24.58
CA THR A 9 21.50 2.38 -24.37
C THR A 9 20.94 0.96 -24.56
N LEU A 10 21.41 0.23 -25.58
CA LEU A 10 20.99 -1.14 -25.81
C LEU A 10 21.42 -2.07 -24.68
N ILE A 11 22.67 -1.94 -24.21
CA ILE A 11 23.16 -2.70 -23.04
C ILE A 11 22.32 -2.41 -21.81
N LEU A 12 22.00 -1.13 -21.55
CA LEU A 12 21.18 -0.71 -20.43
C LEU A 12 19.79 -1.34 -20.47
N ILE A 13 19.12 -1.27 -21.63
CA ILE A 13 17.78 -1.85 -21.80
C ILE A 13 17.82 -3.36 -21.64
N ALA A 14 18.80 -4.03 -22.28
CA ALA A 14 18.94 -5.49 -22.22
C ALA A 14 19.24 -5.98 -20.81
N ALA A 15 20.19 -5.33 -20.10
CA ALA A 15 20.53 -5.65 -18.72
C ALA A 15 19.33 -5.42 -17.78
N SER A 16 18.61 -4.31 -17.98
CA SER A 16 17.41 -4.00 -17.20
C SER A 16 16.30 -5.01 -17.42
N GLY A 17 16.03 -5.36 -18.68
CA GLY A 17 15.02 -6.38 -19.01
C GLY A 17 15.35 -7.75 -18.41
N LEU A 18 16.64 -8.15 -18.49
CA LEU A 18 17.11 -9.40 -17.89
C LEU A 18 17.01 -9.38 -16.35
N ALA A 19 17.53 -8.34 -15.71
CA ALA A 19 17.54 -8.23 -14.25
C ALA A 19 16.13 -8.16 -13.68
N VAL A 20 15.26 -7.32 -14.26
CA VAL A 20 13.85 -7.21 -13.86
C VAL A 20 13.13 -8.53 -14.10
N GLY A 21 13.35 -9.19 -15.24
CA GLY A 21 12.75 -10.49 -15.54
C GLY A 21 13.11 -11.58 -14.52
N ILE A 22 14.41 -11.70 -14.20
CA ILE A 22 14.90 -12.66 -13.19
C ILE A 22 14.31 -12.36 -11.82
N LEU A 23 14.37 -11.10 -11.36
CA LEU A 23 13.90 -10.73 -10.03
C LEU A 23 12.37 -10.82 -9.89
N THR A 24 11.63 -10.52 -10.96
CA THR A 24 10.17 -10.74 -10.97
C THR A 24 9.84 -12.24 -10.86
N ALA A 25 10.58 -13.11 -11.55
CA ALA A 25 10.43 -14.56 -11.41
C ALA A 25 10.74 -15.05 -9.98
N LEU A 26 11.66 -14.37 -9.28
CA LEU A 26 11.99 -14.60 -7.86
C LEU A 26 11.00 -13.90 -6.89
N ARG A 27 9.95 -13.27 -7.40
CA ARG A 27 8.95 -12.49 -6.64
C ARG A 27 9.53 -11.28 -5.91
N MET A 28 10.65 -10.74 -6.40
CA MET A 28 11.28 -9.53 -5.89
C MET A 28 10.76 -8.27 -6.63
N PRO A 29 10.82 -7.08 -6.01
CA PRO A 29 10.40 -5.84 -6.68
C PRO A 29 11.25 -5.53 -7.91
N ALA A 30 10.63 -5.03 -8.98
CA ALA A 30 11.34 -4.62 -10.20
C ALA A 30 12.41 -3.54 -9.94
N VAL A 31 12.16 -2.67 -8.96
CA VAL A 31 13.11 -1.62 -8.51
C VAL A 31 14.48 -2.21 -8.14
N MET A 32 14.51 -3.40 -7.54
CA MET A 32 15.78 -4.08 -7.22
C MET A 32 16.57 -4.46 -8.48
N GLY A 33 15.88 -4.79 -9.58
CA GLY A 33 16.51 -5.06 -10.87
C GLY A 33 17.21 -3.82 -11.41
N TYR A 34 16.54 -2.69 -11.37
CA TYR A 34 17.11 -1.42 -11.80
C TYR A 34 18.29 -0.98 -10.93
N LEU A 35 18.18 -1.09 -9.60
CA LEU A 35 19.28 -0.81 -8.68
C LEU A 35 20.50 -1.70 -8.96
N LEU A 36 20.31 -3.02 -9.13
CA LEU A 36 21.39 -3.95 -9.45
C LEU A 36 22.07 -3.63 -10.77
N VAL A 37 21.31 -3.28 -11.81
CA VAL A 37 21.87 -2.85 -13.11
C VAL A 37 22.72 -1.60 -12.92
N GLY A 38 22.25 -0.62 -12.12
CA GLY A 38 23.01 0.57 -11.79
C GLY A 38 24.33 0.26 -11.07
N VAL A 39 24.30 -0.61 -10.06
CA VAL A 39 25.49 -1.06 -9.33
C VAL A 39 26.50 -1.76 -10.26
N VAL A 40 26.01 -2.67 -11.12
CA VAL A 40 26.87 -3.50 -11.99
C VAL A 40 27.44 -2.71 -13.17
N LEU A 41 26.64 -1.88 -13.84
CA LEU A 41 27.06 -1.16 -15.03
C LEU A 41 27.65 0.23 -14.72
N GLY A 42 27.48 0.71 -13.49
CA GLY A 42 27.91 2.03 -13.04
C GLY A 42 29.41 2.12 -12.73
N PRO A 43 29.84 3.30 -12.24
CA PRO A 43 31.27 3.65 -12.05
C PRO A 43 31.98 2.80 -11.00
N TYR A 44 31.23 2.19 -10.08
CA TYR A 44 31.79 1.29 -9.07
C TYR A 44 31.76 -0.19 -9.47
N GLY A 45 31.14 -0.51 -10.63
CA GLY A 45 31.07 -1.86 -11.18
C GLY A 45 31.98 -2.01 -12.40
N PHE A 46 31.38 -2.30 -13.55
CA PHE A 46 32.12 -2.47 -14.81
C PHE A 46 32.48 -1.15 -15.53
N ASP A 47 32.04 -0.01 -15.01
CA ASP A 47 32.26 1.33 -15.58
C ASP A 47 31.89 1.45 -17.08
N LEU A 48 30.81 0.73 -17.46
CA LEU A 48 30.31 0.74 -18.84
C LEU A 48 29.47 1.97 -19.16
N ILE A 49 28.91 2.57 -18.13
CA ILE A 49 28.10 3.78 -18.20
C ILE A 49 28.75 4.81 -17.29
N ASP A 50 29.50 5.73 -17.89
CA ASP A 50 29.98 6.92 -17.19
C ASP A 50 28.80 7.65 -16.57
N SER A 51 29.02 8.27 -15.41
CA SER A 51 28.06 9.18 -14.75
C SER A 51 27.82 10.47 -15.56
N ALA A 52 27.83 10.33 -16.89
CA ALA A 52 27.71 11.43 -17.82
C ALA A 52 26.38 12.18 -17.65
N GLU A 53 26.38 13.45 -17.96
CA GLU A 53 25.24 14.38 -17.91
C GLU A 53 23.96 13.81 -18.56
N ASP A 54 24.10 12.95 -19.58
CA ASP A 54 22.98 12.33 -20.30
C ASP A 54 22.13 11.38 -19.43
N THR A 55 22.77 10.53 -18.61
CA THR A 55 22.08 9.62 -17.69
C THR A 55 21.44 10.39 -16.54
N ARG A 56 22.06 11.44 -16.09
CA ARG A 56 21.57 12.30 -15.02
C ARG A 56 20.28 13.02 -15.42
N PHE A 57 20.24 13.58 -16.64
CA PHE A 57 19.04 14.26 -17.14
C PHE A 57 17.83 13.30 -17.22
N LEU A 58 18.03 12.08 -17.75
CA LEU A 58 16.97 11.08 -17.82
C LEU A 58 16.51 10.60 -16.42
N ALA A 59 17.45 10.48 -15.47
CA ALA A 59 17.15 10.17 -14.09
C ALA A 59 16.35 11.30 -13.40
N GLU A 60 16.68 12.56 -13.67
CA GLU A 60 15.93 13.71 -13.17
C GLU A 60 14.50 13.74 -13.75
N LEU A 61 14.33 13.45 -15.04
CA LEU A 61 12.99 13.29 -15.63
C LEU A 61 12.21 12.15 -14.98
N GLY A 62 12.88 11.02 -14.71
CA GLY A 62 12.27 9.90 -13.99
C GLY A 62 11.78 10.30 -12.60
N LEU A 63 12.59 11.05 -11.87
CA LEU A 63 12.25 11.57 -10.55
C LEU A 63 11.07 12.56 -10.61
N ILE A 64 11.05 13.44 -11.62
CA ILE A 64 9.93 14.37 -11.84
C ILE A 64 8.63 13.60 -12.07
N LEU A 65 8.64 12.58 -12.95
CA LEU A 65 7.44 11.78 -13.20
C LEU A 65 7.07 10.89 -12.01
N LEU A 66 8.03 10.37 -11.26
CA LEU A 66 7.76 9.66 -10.01
C LEU A 66 7.01 10.56 -9.02
N MET A 67 7.51 11.77 -8.80
CA MET A 67 6.88 12.73 -7.89
C MET A 67 5.51 13.19 -8.38
N PHE A 68 5.34 13.35 -9.69
CA PHE A 68 4.04 13.64 -10.30
C PHE A 68 3.02 12.52 -10.01
N MET A 69 3.42 11.26 -10.16
CA MET A 69 2.55 10.11 -9.87
C MET A 69 2.19 10.00 -8.39
N VAL A 70 3.17 10.20 -7.51
CA VAL A 70 2.92 10.27 -6.06
C VAL A 70 1.91 11.38 -5.76
N GLY A 71 2.07 12.54 -6.40
CA GLY A 71 1.07 13.63 -6.30
C GLY A 71 -0.33 13.21 -6.75
N LEU A 72 -0.45 12.44 -7.85
CA LEU A 72 -1.74 11.93 -8.34
C LEU A 72 -2.46 10.99 -7.36
N GLU A 73 -1.70 10.22 -6.59
CA GLU A 73 -2.24 9.33 -5.56
C GLU A 73 -2.77 10.11 -4.36
N PHE A 74 -2.32 11.36 -4.17
CA PHE A 74 -2.74 12.22 -3.09
C PHE A 74 -4.18 12.71 -3.29
N SER A 75 -5.04 12.41 -2.30
CA SER A 75 -6.44 12.84 -2.26
C SER A 75 -6.74 13.43 -0.88
N ILE A 76 -6.97 14.74 -0.82
CA ILE A 76 -7.31 15.43 0.44
C ILE A 76 -8.55 14.82 1.10
N PRO A 77 -9.65 14.50 0.40
CA PRO A 77 -10.80 13.82 0.98
C PRO A 77 -10.46 12.47 1.62
N THR A 78 -9.58 11.69 0.98
CA THR A 78 -9.13 10.38 1.51
C THR A 78 -8.33 10.56 2.80
N ILE A 79 -7.41 11.53 2.85
CA ILE A 79 -6.63 11.85 4.05
C ILE A 79 -7.54 12.29 5.20
N LEU A 80 -8.52 13.16 4.91
CA LEU A 80 -9.46 13.65 5.93
C LEU A 80 -10.41 12.55 6.43
N SER A 81 -10.81 11.61 5.58
CA SER A 81 -11.65 10.47 5.97
C SER A 81 -10.90 9.47 6.86
N ALA A 82 -9.61 9.28 6.62
CA ALA A 82 -8.71 8.39 7.37
C ALA A 82 -7.78 9.17 8.33
N ARG A 83 -8.16 10.38 8.75
CA ARG A 83 -7.31 11.33 9.49
C ARG A 83 -6.57 10.74 10.70
N TRP A 84 -7.18 9.82 11.44
CA TRP A 84 -6.55 9.23 12.61
C TRP A 84 -5.48 8.19 12.24
N ASP A 85 -5.68 7.42 11.17
CA ASP A 85 -4.69 6.46 10.69
C ASP A 85 -3.56 7.19 9.91
N VAL A 86 -3.88 8.26 9.15
CA VAL A 86 -2.91 9.04 8.38
C VAL A 86 -2.20 10.07 9.25
N LEU A 87 -2.92 11.07 9.74
CA LEU A 87 -2.31 12.18 10.47
C LEU A 87 -1.91 11.79 11.90
N GLY A 88 -2.70 10.93 12.57
CA GLY A 88 -2.41 10.47 13.93
C GLY A 88 -1.28 9.44 13.95
N ALA A 89 -1.50 8.25 13.40
CA ALA A 89 -0.50 7.19 13.42
C ALA A 89 0.71 7.52 12.55
N GLY A 90 0.51 8.13 11.36
CA GLY A 90 1.60 8.50 10.47
C GLY A 90 2.55 9.52 11.09
N SER A 91 2.02 10.63 11.65
CA SER A 91 2.85 11.66 12.29
C SER A 91 3.59 11.11 13.50
N LEU A 92 2.94 10.26 14.30
CA LEU A 92 3.56 9.63 15.45
C LEU A 92 4.71 8.71 15.03
N GLN A 93 4.51 7.86 14.01
CA GLN A 93 5.54 6.95 13.52
C GLN A 93 6.74 7.71 12.96
N VAL A 94 6.51 8.67 12.06
CA VAL A 94 7.59 9.46 11.45
C VAL A 94 8.29 10.29 12.52
N GLY A 95 7.54 10.98 13.38
CA GLY A 95 8.09 11.81 14.44
C GLY A 95 8.94 11.00 15.43
N MET A 96 8.45 9.87 15.91
CA MET A 96 9.20 8.99 16.82
C MET A 96 10.46 8.42 16.17
N THR A 97 10.34 7.98 14.89
CA THR A 97 11.49 7.43 14.16
C THR A 97 12.54 8.51 13.94
N MET A 98 12.13 9.68 13.46
CA MET A 98 13.06 10.80 13.25
C MET A 98 13.72 11.25 14.54
N ALA A 99 12.95 11.42 15.63
CA ALA A 99 13.51 11.84 16.91
C ALA A 99 14.52 10.83 17.46
N LEU A 100 14.19 9.54 17.47
CA LEU A 100 15.07 8.50 18.03
C LEU A 100 16.34 8.33 17.19
N VAL A 101 16.19 8.22 15.86
CA VAL A 101 17.32 7.99 14.96
C VAL A 101 18.22 9.21 14.88
N ALA A 102 17.66 10.44 14.77
CA ALA A 102 18.46 11.65 14.76
C ALA A 102 19.19 11.84 16.10
N ALA A 103 18.52 11.62 17.24
CA ALA A 103 19.19 11.69 18.55
C ALA A 103 20.33 10.66 18.65
N GLY A 104 20.11 9.43 18.21
CA GLY A 104 21.14 8.38 18.18
C GLY A 104 22.34 8.80 17.35
N LEU A 105 22.13 9.33 16.14
CA LEU A 105 23.20 9.80 15.26
C LEU A 105 23.95 11.01 15.84
N VAL A 106 23.24 11.95 16.45
CA VAL A 106 23.87 13.12 17.10
C VAL A 106 24.76 12.69 18.28
N VAL A 107 24.31 11.72 19.09
CA VAL A 107 25.11 11.16 20.19
C VAL A 107 26.38 10.48 19.69
N THR A 108 26.38 9.91 18.47
CA THR A 108 27.60 9.35 17.85
C THR A 108 28.48 10.40 17.18
N GLY A 109 28.14 11.70 17.30
CA GLY A 109 28.94 12.82 16.78
C GLY A 109 28.56 13.29 15.38
N VAL A 110 27.48 12.76 14.80
CA VAL A 110 26.95 13.25 13.51
C VAL A 110 26.31 14.62 13.71
N GLN A 111 26.56 15.56 12.80
CA GLN A 111 25.90 16.87 12.82
C GLN A 111 24.38 16.75 12.69
N VAL A 112 23.64 17.74 13.23
CA VAL A 112 22.18 17.71 13.32
C VAL A 112 21.51 17.63 11.95
N GLN A 113 22.01 18.37 10.96
CA GLN A 113 21.42 18.43 9.62
C GLN A 113 21.47 17.05 8.90
N PRO A 114 22.66 16.41 8.71
CA PRO A 114 22.71 15.06 8.15
C PRO A 114 21.95 14.04 9.00
N ALA A 115 21.95 14.17 10.34
CA ALA A 115 21.23 13.27 11.23
C ALA A 115 19.70 13.33 10.97
N ILE A 116 19.12 14.50 10.76
CA ILE A 116 17.70 14.67 10.46
C ILE A 116 17.35 14.05 9.09
N ILE A 117 18.16 14.29 8.06
CA ILE A 117 17.91 13.72 6.72
C ILE A 117 18.02 12.20 6.73
N MET A 118 19.05 11.67 7.39
CA MET A 118 19.20 10.22 7.57
C MET A 118 18.03 9.61 8.34
N ALA A 119 17.59 10.26 9.42
CA ALA A 119 16.46 9.83 10.21
C ALA A 119 15.14 9.85 9.40
N GLY A 120 14.95 10.89 8.59
CA GLY A 120 13.84 10.98 7.65
C GLY A 120 13.87 9.85 6.62
N ALA A 121 15.03 9.58 6.01
CA ALA A 121 15.18 8.49 5.06
C ALA A 121 14.85 7.11 5.67
N ILE A 122 15.27 6.89 6.91
CA ILE A 122 14.99 5.66 7.67
C ILE A 122 13.50 5.54 8.03
N ALA A 123 12.82 6.65 8.28
CA ALA A 123 11.40 6.63 8.59
C ALA A 123 10.53 6.14 7.42
N MET A 124 10.99 6.30 6.17
CA MET A 124 10.25 5.93 4.96
C MET A 124 10.22 4.41 4.73
N SER A 125 9.07 3.89 4.27
CA SER A 125 8.88 2.51 3.81
C SER A 125 8.36 2.53 2.37
N SER A 126 8.55 1.45 1.62
CA SER A 126 8.07 1.39 0.23
C SER A 126 6.56 1.18 0.16
N THR A 127 5.87 2.20 -0.36
CA THR A 127 4.42 2.17 -0.60
C THR A 127 4.07 1.14 -1.66
N ALA A 128 4.81 1.11 -2.77
CA ALA A 128 4.55 0.21 -3.90
C ALA A 128 4.69 -1.27 -3.50
N VAL A 129 5.75 -1.65 -2.77
CA VAL A 129 5.97 -3.03 -2.32
C VAL A 129 4.90 -3.46 -1.33
N THR A 130 4.60 -2.60 -0.35
CA THR A 130 3.62 -2.90 0.70
C THR A 130 2.22 -3.07 0.11
N LEU A 131 1.80 -2.13 -0.74
CA LEU A 131 0.46 -2.14 -1.34
C LEU A 131 0.25 -3.37 -2.22
N LYS A 132 1.25 -3.72 -3.04
CA LYS A 132 1.23 -4.92 -3.87
C LYS A 132 1.10 -6.18 -3.01
N GLN A 133 1.90 -6.33 -1.96
CA GLN A 133 1.86 -7.52 -1.10
C GLN A 133 0.55 -7.65 -0.32
N LEU A 134 0.01 -6.54 0.20
CA LEU A 134 -1.29 -6.53 0.87
C LEU A 134 -2.45 -6.83 -0.09
N ALA A 135 -2.35 -6.37 -1.36
CA ALA A 135 -3.33 -6.67 -2.40
C ALA A 135 -3.34 -8.16 -2.75
N GLU A 136 -2.15 -8.75 -2.98
CA GLU A 136 -2.00 -10.17 -3.28
C GLU A 136 -2.51 -11.08 -2.13
N GLN A 137 -2.43 -10.59 -0.89
CA GLN A 137 -2.93 -11.30 0.30
C GLN A 137 -4.41 -11.00 0.60
N GLY A 138 -5.06 -10.08 -0.12
CA GLY A 138 -6.43 -9.62 0.17
C GLY A 138 -6.56 -8.85 1.50
N GLU A 139 -5.45 -8.29 2.02
CA GLU A 139 -5.37 -7.71 3.36
C GLU A 139 -5.40 -6.17 3.40
N ILE A 140 -5.56 -5.50 2.25
CA ILE A 140 -5.62 -4.02 2.18
C ILE A 140 -6.67 -3.45 3.15
N ASN A 141 -7.84 -4.05 3.20
CA ASN A 141 -8.97 -3.58 4.02
C ASN A 141 -8.95 -4.11 5.46
N SER A 142 -7.95 -4.91 5.84
CA SER A 142 -7.75 -5.36 7.23
C SER A 142 -7.36 -4.20 8.14
N ARG A 143 -7.43 -4.37 9.47
CA ARG A 143 -7.03 -3.29 10.41
C ARG A 143 -5.55 -2.95 10.28
N HIS A 144 -4.67 -3.95 10.16
CA HIS A 144 -3.24 -3.74 9.95
C HIS A 144 -2.93 -3.16 8.56
N GLY A 145 -3.68 -3.58 7.52
CA GLY A 145 -3.53 -3.01 6.17
C GLY A 145 -3.91 -1.52 6.13
N ARG A 146 -5.07 -1.14 6.68
CA ARG A 146 -5.47 0.28 6.75
C ARG A 146 -4.50 1.13 7.58
N LEU A 147 -4.00 0.60 8.70
CA LEU A 147 -3.02 1.29 9.52
C LEU A 147 -1.70 1.47 8.76
N ALA A 148 -1.22 0.42 8.07
CA ALA A 148 -0.02 0.50 7.25
C ALA A 148 -0.17 1.53 6.13
N LEU A 149 -1.28 1.52 5.40
CA LEU A 149 -1.57 2.49 4.35
C LEU A 149 -1.66 3.92 4.89
N GLY A 150 -2.29 4.12 6.04
CA GLY A 150 -2.35 5.44 6.68
C GLY A 150 -0.97 5.99 6.99
N ILE A 151 -0.08 5.16 7.56
CA ILE A 151 1.30 5.54 7.86
C ILE A 151 2.06 5.84 6.56
N LEU A 152 1.95 4.99 5.53
CA LEU A 152 2.63 5.18 4.24
C LEU A 152 2.23 6.49 3.55
N LEU A 153 0.93 6.80 3.49
CA LEU A 153 0.42 8.06 2.95
C LEU A 153 1.00 9.28 3.68
N PHE A 154 1.19 9.19 5.00
CA PHE A 154 1.83 10.27 5.74
C PHE A 154 3.33 10.34 5.47
N GLN A 155 4.01 9.21 5.34
CA GLN A 155 5.44 9.17 4.96
C GLN A 155 5.66 9.86 3.61
N ASP A 156 4.84 9.54 2.61
CA ASP A 156 4.91 10.16 1.29
C ASP A 156 4.70 11.69 1.37
N LEU A 157 3.78 12.15 2.23
CA LEU A 157 3.57 13.59 2.46
C LEU A 157 4.78 14.28 3.07
N VAL A 158 5.45 13.64 4.03
CA VAL A 158 6.62 14.20 4.72
C VAL A 158 7.87 14.17 3.85
N THR A 159 7.91 13.35 2.81
CA THR A 159 9.02 13.34 1.86
C THR A 159 9.29 14.72 1.24
N LEU A 160 8.25 15.50 0.93
CA LEU A 160 8.40 16.86 0.37
C LEU A 160 9.12 17.83 1.30
N PRO A 161 8.68 18.03 2.55
CA PRO A 161 9.44 18.84 3.51
C PRO A 161 10.88 18.39 3.67
N LEU A 162 11.14 17.07 3.68
CA LEU A 162 12.50 16.53 3.81
C LEU A 162 13.36 16.83 2.58
N LEU A 163 12.80 16.75 1.37
CA LEU A 163 13.50 17.14 0.14
C LEU A 163 13.84 18.65 0.13
N ILE A 164 12.90 19.49 0.57
CA ILE A 164 13.13 20.93 0.70
C ILE A 164 14.25 21.21 1.71
N LEU A 165 14.25 20.52 2.86
CA LEU A 165 15.29 20.65 3.86
C LEU A 165 16.66 20.18 3.35
N ALA A 166 16.70 19.04 2.65
CA ALA A 166 17.94 18.50 2.07
C ALA A 166 18.54 19.48 1.05
N ASP A 167 17.71 20.02 0.14
CA ASP A 167 18.13 21.02 -0.83
C ASP A 167 18.60 22.34 -0.16
N ALA A 168 17.88 22.80 0.86
CA ALA A 168 18.23 23.99 1.60
C ALA A 168 19.59 23.86 2.31
N TRP A 169 19.83 22.77 2.99
CA TRP A 169 21.08 22.52 3.71
C TRP A 169 22.26 22.20 2.79
N SER A 170 22.02 21.65 1.61
CA SER A 170 23.06 21.44 0.60
C SER A 170 23.63 22.76 0.05
N ARG A 171 22.78 23.78 -0.05
CA ARG A 171 23.19 25.12 -0.56
C ARG A 171 23.84 26.00 0.50
N ALA A 172 23.51 25.83 1.77
CA ALA A 172 24.05 26.65 2.87
C ALA A 172 24.09 25.83 4.17
N ALA A 173 25.27 25.29 4.49
CA ALA A 173 25.51 24.40 5.63
C ALA A 173 25.20 24.99 7.01
N ALA A 174 25.04 26.31 7.15
CA ALA A 174 24.86 27.01 8.42
C ALA A 174 23.63 27.94 8.42
N LEU A 175 22.44 27.44 8.06
CA LEU A 175 21.25 28.26 8.21
C LEU A 175 20.77 28.26 9.67
N ALA A 176 20.61 29.47 10.23
CA ALA A 176 19.94 29.64 11.52
C ALA A 176 18.51 29.05 11.47
N PRO A 177 17.95 28.48 12.56
CA PRO A 177 16.60 27.88 12.57
C PRO A 177 15.51 28.80 12.02
N ILE A 178 15.63 30.10 12.25
CA ILE A 178 14.72 31.13 11.71
C ILE A 178 14.80 31.20 10.16
N ALA A 179 15.99 31.06 9.59
CA ALA A 179 16.15 31.07 8.13
C ALA A 179 15.52 29.83 7.49
N ILE A 180 15.64 28.67 8.13
CA ILE A 180 14.99 27.42 7.69
C ILE A 180 13.46 27.59 7.73
N LEU A 181 12.91 28.11 8.83
CA LEU A 181 11.47 28.35 8.96
C LEU A 181 10.96 29.33 7.89
N LYS A 182 11.70 30.40 7.64
CA LYS A 182 11.40 31.35 6.57
C LYS A 182 11.43 30.68 5.19
N GLN A 183 12.45 29.87 4.92
CA GLN A 183 12.57 29.15 3.64
C GLN A 183 11.44 28.13 3.45
N MET A 184 11.07 27.38 4.49
CA MET A 184 9.92 26.49 4.45
C MET A 184 8.60 27.24 4.24
N ALA A 185 8.41 28.38 4.90
CA ALA A 185 7.23 29.21 4.68
C ALA A 185 7.16 29.75 3.25
N VAL A 186 8.28 30.23 2.70
CA VAL A 186 8.37 30.64 1.30
C VAL A 186 8.10 29.49 0.35
N ALA A 187 8.71 28.32 0.57
CA ALA A 187 8.47 27.14 -0.23
C ALA A 187 6.97 26.74 -0.21
N THR A 188 6.36 26.71 0.97
CA THR A 188 4.93 26.40 1.13
C THR A 188 4.06 27.44 0.40
N ALA A 189 4.39 28.73 0.49
CA ALA A 189 3.67 29.78 -0.23
C ALA A 189 3.82 29.66 -1.74
N LEU A 190 5.01 29.33 -2.24
CA LEU A 190 5.28 29.08 -3.66
C LEU A 190 4.48 27.85 -4.17
N LEU A 191 4.45 26.76 -3.39
CA LEU A 191 3.68 25.55 -3.74
C LEU A 191 2.17 25.83 -3.74
N ALA A 192 1.67 26.56 -2.76
CA ALA A 192 0.27 26.98 -2.73
C ALA A 192 -0.06 27.88 -3.93
N GLY A 193 0.83 28.83 -4.27
CA GLY A 193 0.71 29.68 -5.46
C GLY A 193 0.72 28.86 -6.75
N ALA A 194 1.65 27.93 -6.88
CA ALA A 194 1.72 27.00 -8.01
C ALA A 194 0.42 26.18 -8.14
N ALA A 195 -0.11 25.63 -7.05
CA ALA A 195 -1.37 24.89 -7.06
C ALA A 195 -2.56 25.75 -7.48
N ILE A 196 -2.63 27.00 -7.01
CA ILE A 196 -3.70 27.96 -7.37
C ILE A 196 -3.65 28.31 -8.87
N ILE A 197 -2.45 28.53 -9.42
CA ILE A 197 -2.24 28.86 -10.83
C ILE A 197 -2.51 27.64 -11.72
N THR A 198 -2.06 26.46 -11.30
CA THR A 198 -2.17 25.23 -12.08
C THR A 198 -3.63 24.72 -12.17
N ARG A 199 -4.47 24.95 -11.15
CA ARG A 199 -5.89 24.54 -11.15
C ARG A 199 -6.70 25.05 -12.35
N PRO A 200 -6.78 26.36 -12.65
CA PRO A 200 -7.52 26.85 -13.81
C PRO A 200 -6.87 26.42 -15.13
N LEU A 201 -5.54 26.34 -15.20
CA LEU A 201 -4.82 25.90 -16.38
C LEU A 201 -5.18 24.46 -16.75
N ILE A 202 -5.24 23.58 -15.76
CA ILE A 202 -5.67 22.18 -15.90
C ILE A 202 -7.12 22.14 -16.41
N ARG A 203 -8.06 22.84 -15.77
CA ARG A 203 -9.47 22.81 -16.16
C ARG A 203 -9.69 23.30 -17.60
N VAL A 204 -9.10 24.45 -17.95
CA VAL A 204 -9.26 25.03 -19.31
C VAL A 204 -8.57 24.15 -20.35
N GLY A 205 -7.35 23.70 -20.06
CA GLY A 205 -6.57 22.90 -20.99
C GLY A 205 -7.18 21.52 -21.25
N PHE A 206 -7.59 20.79 -20.21
CA PHE A 206 -8.27 19.52 -20.42
C PHE A 206 -9.62 19.67 -21.12
N ALA A 207 -10.39 20.72 -20.81
CA ALA A 207 -11.63 21.01 -21.55
C ALA A 207 -11.38 21.25 -23.04
N TRP A 208 -10.27 21.91 -23.40
CA TRP A 208 -9.88 22.11 -24.80
C TRP A 208 -9.41 20.81 -25.45
N VAL A 209 -8.53 20.06 -24.78
CA VAL A 209 -7.98 18.78 -25.26
C VAL A 209 -9.09 17.73 -25.48
N LEU A 210 -10.06 17.65 -24.59
CA LEU A 210 -11.19 16.73 -24.73
C LEU A 210 -12.08 17.02 -25.94
N ARG A 211 -12.17 18.28 -26.36
CA ARG A 211 -12.92 18.67 -27.59
C ARG A 211 -12.25 18.12 -28.85
N THR A 212 -10.91 17.98 -28.85
CA THR A 212 -10.17 17.49 -30.01
C THR A 212 -10.21 15.96 -30.13
N ARG A 213 -10.57 15.24 -29.05
CA ARG A 213 -10.61 13.76 -28.98
C ARG A 213 -9.29 13.08 -29.35
N SER A 214 -8.16 13.76 -29.29
CA SER A 214 -6.83 13.23 -29.59
C SER A 214 -6.17 12.68 -28.33
N PRO A 215 -5.84 11.36 -28.28
CA PRO A 215 -5.09 10.79 -27.16
C PRO A 215 -3.70 11.40 -27.02
N ASP A 216 -3.01 11.65 -28.14
CA ASP A 216 -1.65 12.22 -28.16
C ASP A 216 -1.63 13.61 -27.54
N LEU A 217 -2.63 14.45 -27.88
CA LEU A 217 -2.74 15.79 -27.33
C LEU A 217 -3.04 15.75 -25.81
N PHE A 218 -3.81 14.77 -25.35
CA PHE A 218 -4.07 14.56 -23.92
C PHE A 218 -2.78 14.25 -23.18
N LEU A 219 -2.01 13.30 -23.65
CA LEU A 219 -0.72 12.91 -23.06
C LEU A 219 0.28 14.07 -23.05
N LEU A 220 0.42 14.79 -24.18
CA LEU A 220 1.30 15.97 -24.28
C LEU A 220 0.88 17.06 -23.28
N TRP A 221 -0.41 17.28 -23.10
CA TRP A 221 -0.92 18.26 -22.14
C TRP A 221 -0.58 17.86 -20.69
N VAL A 222 -0.69 16.58 -20.35
CA VAL A 222 -0.32 16.06 -19.03
C VAL A 222 1.18 16.25 -18.78
N LEU A 223 2.02 15.83 -19.74
CA LEU A 223 3.47 16.00 -19.63
C LEU A 223 3.87 17.47 -19.55
N MET A 224 3.23 18.34 -20.35
CA MET A 224 3.46 19.78 -20.31
C MET A 224 3.07 20.36 -18.94
N THR A 225 1.99 19.89 -18.34
CA THR A 225 1.57 20.34 -17.01
C THR A 225 2.57 19.88 -15.94
N ALA A 226 3.00 18.61 -15.97
CA ALA A 226 3.95 18.08 -15.01
C ALA A 226 5.33 18.78 -15.13
N LEU A 227 5.90 18.81 -16.33
CA LEU A 227 7.22 19.41 -16.58
C LEU A 227 7.20 20.94 -16.48
N GLY A 228 6.12 21.59 -16.95
CA GLY A 228 5.95 23.04 -16.88
C GLY A 228 5.84 23.53 -15.44
N THR A 229 5.11 22.84 -14.57
CA THR A 229 5.02 23.16 -13.15
C THR A 229 6.35 22.87 -12.45
N ALA A 230 7.03 21.76 -12.79
CA ALA A 230 8.38 21.47 -12.30
C ALA A 230 9.36 22.58 -12.65
N TYR A 231 9.34 23.04 -13.91
CA TYR A 231 10.19 24.13 -14.37
C TYR A 231 9.86 25.49 -13.71
N ALA A 232 8.56 25.81 -13.56
CA ALA A 232 8.14 27.04 -12.89
C ALA A 232 8.62 27.07 -11.42
N VAL A 233 8.53 25.95 -10.71
CA VAL A 233 9.02 25.79 -9.33
C VAL A 233 10.54 25.87 -9.27
N HIS A 234 11.23 25.34 -10.28
CA HIS A 234 12.70 25.45 -10.42
C HIS A 234 13.16 26.90 -10.57
N LEU A 235 12.46 27.69 -11.40
CA LEU A 235 12.73 29.14 -11.53
C LEU A 235 12.52 29.90 -10.22
N ALA A 236 11.65 29.39 -9.35
CA ALA A 236 11.43 29.94 -8.01
C ALA A 236 12.51 29.46 -6.98
N GLY A 237 13.50 28.68 -7.41
CA GLY A 237 14.63 28.24 -6.59
C GLY A 237 14.39 26.96 -5.79
N LEU A 238 13.34 26.19 -6.09
CA LEU A 238 13.07 24.89 -5.47
C LEU A 238 13.40 23.73 -6.43
N ALA A 239 13.58 22.53 -5.89
CA ALA A 239 13.85 21.34 -6.70
C ALA A 239 12.67 21.00 -7.64
N PRO A 240 12.92 20.72 -8.95
CA PRO A 240 11.86 20.44 -9.94
C PRO A 240 10.86 19.35 -9.56
N PRO A 241 11.25 18.23 -8.91
CA PRO A 241 10.32 17.18 -8.51
C PRO A 241 9.18 17.66 -7.60
N ILE A 242 9.42 18.71 -6.81
CA ILE A 242 8.42 19.30 -5.92
C ILE A 242 7.28 19.94 -6.72
N GLY A 243 7.61 20.64 -7.81
CA GLY A 243 6.61 21.21 -8.72
C GLY A 243 5.77 20.15 -9.42
N ALA A 244 6.41 19.07 -9.86
CA ALA A 244 5.70 17.94 -10.45
C ALA A 244 4.71 17.28 -9.47
N PHE A 245 5.10 17.12 -8.21
CA PHE A 245 4.19 16.63 -7.17
C PHE A 245 2.95 17.52 -7.02
N VAL A 246 3.12 18.85 -7.00
CA VAL A 246 1.99 19.79 -6.93
C VAL A 246 1.07 19.66 -8.14
N ALA A 247 1.63 19.53 -9.35
CA ALA A 247 0.84 19.28 -10.55
C ALA A 247 0.04 17.98 -10.45
N GLY A 248 0.71 16.90 -9.99
CA GLY A 248 0.08 15.61 -9.73
C GLY A 248 -1.07 15.70 -8.72
N MET A 249 -0.86 16.38 -7.59
CA MET A 249 -1.89 16.57 -6.56
C MET A 249 -3.12 17.34 -7.09
N VAL A 250 -2.91 18.39 -7.89
CA VAL A 250 -4.01 19.15 -8.46
C VAL A 250 -4.80 18.32 -9.48
N ILE A 251 -4.13 17.51 -10.31
CA ILE A 251 -4.79 16.59 -11.25
C ILE A 251 -5.45 15.44 -10.49
N GLY A 252 -4.84 14.94 -9.41
CA GLY A 252 -5.37 13.88 -8.54
C GLY A 252 -6.73 14.21 -7.90
N GLU A 253 -7.02 15.50 -7.71
CA GLU A 253 -8.34 16.00 -7.27
C GLU A 253 -9.34 16.20 -8.42
N SER A 254 -8.93 16.00 -9.67
CA SER A 254 -9.78 16.19 -10.86
C SER A 254 -10.42 14.88 -11.31
N GLU A 255 -11.48 15.00 -12.12
CA GLU A 255 -12.14 13.87 -12.80
C GLU A 255 -11.23 13.13 -13.80
N PHE A 256 -10.09 13.71 -14.17
CA PHE A 256 -9.14 13.15 -15.14
C PHE A 256 -8.10 12.22 -14.51
N ARG A 257 -8.06 12.07 -13.20
CA ARG A 257 -7.05 11.33 -12.44
C ARG A 257 -6.76 9.94 -13.04
N HIS A 258 -7.78 9.11 -13.19
CA HIS A 258 -7.60 7.73 -13.65
C HIS A 258 -7.04 7.64 -15.07
N ARG A 259 -7.54 8.49 -15.98
CA ARG A 259 -7.05 8.53 -17.35
C ARG A 259 -5.60 9.00 -17.42
N VAL A 260 -5.24 10.04 -16.65
CA VAL A 260 -3.86 10.52 -16.57
C VAL A 260 -2.94 9.44 -16.02
N GLU A 261 -3.38 8.70 -15.00
CA GLU A 261 -2.63 7.59 -14.42
C GLU A 261 -2.35 6.48 -15.45
N GLU A 262 -3.37 6.10 -16.22
CA GLU A 262 -3.25 5.08 -17.27
C GLU A 262 -2.32 5.52 -18.41
N ASP A 263 -2.47 6.74 -18.92
CA ASP A 263 -1.72 7.23 -20.09
C ASP A 263 -0.24 7.52 -19.75
N ILE A 264 0.07 7.91 -18.49
CA ILE A 264 1.46 8.17 -18.05
C ILE A 264 2.19 6.91 -17.61
N ARG A 265 1.49 5.89 -17.18
CA ARG A 265 2.07 4.68 -16.59
C ARG A 265 3.25 4.08 -17.39
N PRO A 266 3.18 3.90 -18.72
CA PRO A 266 4.29 3.33 -19.49
C PRO A 266 5.57 4.19 -19.44
N PHE A 267 5.40 5.52 -19.50
CA PHE A 267 6.53 6.46 -19.42
C PHE A 267 7.13 6.48 -18.03
N ARG A 268 6.29 6.51 -17.00
CA ARG A 268 6.73 6.41 -15.62
C ARG A 268 7.58 5.17 -15.40
N ASP A 269 7.11 4.00 -15.79
CA ASP A 269 7.77 2.73 -15.47
C ASP A 269 9.18 2.67 -16.08
N VAL A 270 9.38 3.19 -17.28
CA VAL A 270 10.69 3.28 -17.94
C VAL A 270 11.58 4.34 -17.26
N LEU A 271 11.07 5.56 -17.06
CA LEU A 271 11.87 6.67 -16.54
C LEU A 271 12.19 6.50 -15.05
N VAL A 272 11.26 5.95 -14.28
CA VAL A 272 11.52 5.55 -12.88
C VAL A 272 12.57 4.44 -12.81
N GLY A 273 12.56 3.51 -13.78
CA GLY A 273 13.63 2.53 -13.93
C GLY A 273 14.99 3.18 -14.11
N LEU A 274 15.10 4.17 -15.00
CA LEU A 274 16.33 4.94 -15.23
C LEU A 274 16.77 5.73 -13.98
N PHE A 275 15.82 6.30 -13.24
CA PHE A 275 16.10 6.94 -11.97
C PHE A 275 16.72 5.94 -10.97
N PHE A 276 16.15 4.75 -10.80
CA PHE A 276 16.70 3.74 -9.89
C PHE A 276 18.04 3.16 -10.36
N ILE A 277 18.28 3.09 -11.67
CA ILE A 277 19.61 2.77 -12.19
C ILE A 277 20.62 3.85 -11.75
N SER A 278 20.27 5.13 -11.86
CA SER A 278 21.14 6.23 -11.40
C SER A 278 21.39 6.18 -9.89
N VAL A 279 20.37 5.84 -9.09
CA VAL A 279 20.55 5.59 -7.64
C VAL A 279 21.49 4.40 -7.42
N GLY A 280 21.32 3.32 -8.17
CA GLY A 280 22.20 2.14 -8.13
C GLY A 280 23.64 2.47 -8.47
N MET A 281 23.87 3.33 -9.47
CA MET A 281 25.22 3.84 -9.83
C MET A 281 25.88 4.64 -8.71
N SER A 282 25.09 5.22 -7.79
CA SER A 282 25.59 5.93 -6.62
C SER A 282 25.99 5.01 -5.45
N ILE A 283 25.63 3.73 -5.52
CA ILE A 283 26.01 2.71 -4.52
C ILE A 283 27.42 2.22 -4.79
N ASP A 284 28.32 2.37 -3.82
CA ASP A 284 29.65 1.80 -3.84
C ASP A 284 29.66 0.42 -3.17
N PRO A 285 29.70 -0.70 -3.92
CA PRO A 285 29.72 -2.03 -3.34
C PRO A 285 30.95 -2.30 -2.47
N SER A 286 32.06 -1.58 -2.70
CA SER A 286 33.28 -1.70 -1.91
C SER A 286 33.07 -1.25 -0.45
N ALA A 287 32.03 -0.44 -0.20
CA ALA A 287 31.63 -0.07 1.16
C ALA A 287 31.22 -1.29 2.00
N ILE A 288 30.72 -2.36 1.38
CA ILE A 288 30.43 -3.63 2.10
C ILE A 288 31.74 -4.22 2.63
N ALA A 289 32.80 -4.22 1.84
CA ALA A 289 34.09 -4.74 2.24
C ALA A 289 34.84 -3.80 3.20
N ARG A 290 34.71 -2.49 3.01
CA ARG A 290 35.34 -1.47 3.88
C ARG A 290 34.65 -1.34 5.24
N PHE A 291 33.32 -1.44 5.28
CA PHE A 291 32.51 -1.20 6.47
C PHE A 291 31.50 -2.35 6.73
N PRO A 292 31.90 -3.63 6.75
CA PRO A 292 30.95 -4.74 6.87
C PRO A 292 30.15 -4.67 8.17
N GLY A 293 30.81 -4.27 9.25
CA GLY A 293 30.16 -4.08 10.55
C GLY A 293 29.09 -2.96 10.52
N ALA A 294 29.33 -1.87 9.79
CA ALA A 294 28.36 -0.77 9.67
C ALA A 294 27.14 -1.21 8.86
N VAL A 295 27.30 -1.89 7.72
CA VAL A 295 26.16 -2.40 6.93
C VAL A 295 25.32 -3.38 7.74
N ILE A 296 25.97 -4.34 8.41
CA ILE A 296 25.28 -5.30 9.28
C ILE A 296 24.58 -4.58 10.44
N LEU A 297 25.25 -3.64 11.08
CA LEU A 297 24.69 -2.86 12.18
C LEU A 297 23.45 -2.07 11.72
N TRP A 298 23.51 -1.42 10.53
CA TRP A 298 22.38 -0.70 9.97
C TRP A 298 21.19 -1.63 9.77
N VAL A 299 21.37 -2.83 9.19
CA VAL A 299 20.26 -3.78 8.98
C VAL A 299 19.74 -4.30 10.31
N LEU A 300 20.63 -4.76 11.22
CA LEU A 300 20.27 -5.36 12.50
C LEU A 300 19.67 -4.37 13.51
N VAL A 301 20.01 -3.09 13.42
CA VAL A 301 19.44 -2.04 14.28
C VAL A 301 18.23 -1.41 13.64
N PHE A 302 18.31 -1.06 12.35
CA PHE A 302 17.25 -0.39 11.62
C PHE A 302 15.94 -1.18 11.60
N VAL A 303 15.98 -2.45 11.18
CA VAL A 303 14.76 -3.26 11.03
C VAL A 303 14.04 -3.48 12.37
N PRO A 304 14.70 -3.94 13.47
CA PRO A 304 14.02 -4.12 14.75
C PRO A 304 13.59 -2.79 15.39
N VAL A 305 14.39 -1.75 15.32
CA VAL A 305 14.04 -0.44 15.90
C VAL A 305 12.84 0.14 15.18
N LYS A 306 12.83 0.12 13.85
CA LYS A 306 11.68 0.58 13.06
C LYS A 306 10.43 -0.27 13.34
N ALA A 307 10.58 -1.61 13.40
CA ALA A 307 9.47 -2.50 13.76
C ALA A 307 8.91 -2.16 15.15
N LEU A 308 9.77 -1.93 16.16
CA LEU A 308 9.36 -1.56 17.50
C LEU A 308 8.62 -0.20 17.51
N LEU A 309 9.11 0.79 16.78
CA LEU A 309 8.48 2.10 16.69
C LEU A 309 7.12 2.04 15.97
N VAL A 310 7.00 1.26 14.90
CA VAL A 310 5.71 1.02 14.23
C VAL A 310 4.75 0.25 15.13
N PHE A 311 5.23 -0.75 15.87
CA PHE A 311 4.43 -1.49 16.84
C PHE A 311 3.87 -0.58 17.93
N THR A 312 4.73 0.24 18.54
CA THR A 312 4.31 1.20 19.60
C THR A 312 3.34 2.24 19.05
N THR A 313 3.58 2.74 17.84
CA THR A 313 2.66 3.64 17.15
C THR A 313 1.28 3.01 16.96
N GLY A 314 1.22 1.75 16.52
CA GLY A 314 -0.04 1.03 16.37
C GLY A 314 -0.82 0.93 17.68
N LEU A 315 -0.14 0.61 18.77
CA LEU A 315 -0.75 0.56 20.11
C LEU A 315 -1.29 1.92 20.56
N LEU A 316 -0.51 2.99 20.37
CA LEU A 316 -0.90 4.36 20.71
C LEU A 316 -2.04 4.87 19.84
N ALA A 317 -2.12 4.44 18.58
CA ALA A 317 -3.24 4.70 17.68
C ALA A 317 -4.49 3.85 17.96
N GLY A 318 -4.48 3.04 19.03
CA GLY A 318 -5.63 2.22 19.45
C GLY A 318 -5.84 0.93 18.64
N ALA A 319 -4.84 0.48 17.90
CA ALA A 319 -4.87 -0.84 17.29
C ALA A 319 -4.54 -1.93 18.33
N TYR A 320 -5.07 -3.15 18.12
CA TYR A 320 -4.71 -4.27 19.01
C TYR A 320 -3.29 -4.76 18.72
N ARG A 321 -2.75 -5.53 19.66
CA ARG A 321 -1.36 -6.01 19.61
C ARG A 321 -1.05 -6.79 18.33
N GLU A 322 -1.96 -7.67 17.89
CA GLU A 322 -1.80 -8.45 16.67
C GLU A 322 -1.72 -7.55 15.44
N ALA A 323 -2.67 -6.62 15.28
CA ALA A 323 -2.67 -5.68 14.16
C ALA A 323 -1.42 -4.78 14.17
N SER A 324 -1.01 -4.31 15.37
CA SER A 324 0.20 -3.50 15.55
C SER A 324 1.46 -4.29 15.20
N ALA A 325 1.56 -5.57 15.60
CA ALA A 325 2.69 -6.43 15.31
C ALA A 325 2.79 -6.75 13.82
N ARG A 326 1.66 -7.04 13.16
CA ARG A 326 1.63 -7.23 11.70
C ARG A 326 2.04 -5.96 10.96
N THR A 327 1.48 -4.80 11.33
CA THR A 327 1.87 -3.51 10.74
C THR A 327 3.36 -3.25 10.93
N ALA A 328 3.92 -3.57 12.09
CA ALA A 328 5.34 -3.42 12.39
C ALA A 328 6.21 -4.23 11.43
N VAL A 329 5.90 -5.50 11.21
CA VAL A 329 6.62 -6.37 10.25
C VAL A 329 6.44 -5.88 8.81
N ILE A 330 5.22 -5.43 8.45
CA ILE A 330 4.89 -4.92 7.11
C ILE A 330 5.71 -3.67 6.77
N LEU A 331 5.96 -2.78 7.73
CA LEU A 331 6.63 -1.49 7.50
C LEU A 331 8.10 -1.45 7.93
N ALA A 332 8.69 -2.56 8.40
CA ALA A 332 10.05 -2.62 8.93
C ALA A 332 11.16 -2.55 7.86
N HIS A 333 10.84 -2.26 6.62
CA HIS A 333 11.80 -2.17 5.52
C HIS A 333 12.04 -0.72 5.07
N GLY A 334 13.07 -0.50 4.24
CA GLY A 334 13.35 0.78 3.60
C GLY A 334 12.34 1.11 2.49
N GLY A 335 12.36 2.35 2.03
CA GLY A 335 11.54 2.83 0.94
C GLY A 335 12.32 3.57 -0.13
N GLU A 336 11.71 3.72 -1.30
CA GLU A 336 12.25 4.43 -2.46
C GLU A 336 12.62 5.88 -2.13
N PHE A 337 11.81 6.56 -1.32
CA PHE A 337 12.10 7.94 -0.90
C PHE A 337 13.26 8.03 0.11
N GLY A 338 13.46 6.97 0.91
CA GLY A 338 14.64 6.87 1.75
C GLY A 338 15.93 6.76 0.93
N LEU A 339 15.93 5.93 -0.12
CA LEU A 339 17.04 5.82 -1.07
C LEU A 339 17.30 7.16 -1.75
N LEU A 340 16.26 7.84 -2.23
CA LEU A 340 16.36 9.17 -2.85
C LEU A 340 17.01 10.19 -1.90
N LEU A 341 16.50 10.31 -0.67
CA LEU A 341 17.00 11.29 0.30
C LEU A 341 18.49 11.08 0.62
N ILE A 342 18.91 9.81 0.85
CA ILE A 342 20.32 9.50 1.12
C ILE A 342 21.18 9.78 -0.11
N THR A 343 20.72 9.40 -1.32
CA THR A 343 21.47 9.64 -2.56
C THR A 343 21.68 11.13 -2.79
N LEU A 344 20.65 11.95 -2.65
CA LEU A 344 20.77 13.42 -2.76
C LEU A 344 21.69 14.02 -1.69
N ALA A 345 21.60 13.52 -0.46
CA ALA A 345 22.44 13.96 0.64
C ALA A 345 23.93 13.58 0.44
N LEU A 346 24.23 12.42 -0.16
CA LEU A 346 25.57 12.01 -0.55
C LEU A 346 26.11 12.88 -1.71
N GLN A 347 25.31 13.07 -2.75
CA GLN A 347 25.70 13.86 -3.93
C GLN A 347 25.97 15.33 -3.59
N SER A 348 25.23 15.89 -2.64
CA SER A 348 25.40 17.27 -2.17
C SER A 348 26.51 17.42 -1.12
N GLY A 349 27.11 16.32 -0.65
CA GLY A 349 28.10 16.35 0.42
C GLY A 349 27.54 16.64 1.81
N LEU A 350 26.23 16.67 1.97
CA LEU A 350 25.54 16.86 3.27
C LEU A 350 25.78 15.67 4.20
N VAL A 351 25.81 14.46 3.66
CA VAL A 351 26.12 13.21 4.40
C VAL A 351 27.44 12.66 3.89
N SER A 352 28.33 12.29 4.82
CA SER A 352 29.60 11.66 4.46
C SER A 352 29.43 10.28 3.84
N PRO A 353 30.29 9.85 2.91
CA PRO A 353 30.23 8.51 2.32
C PRO A 353 30.28 7.38 3.35
N ASP A 354 31.05 7.54 4.42
CA ASP A 354 31.22 6.52 5.48
C ASP A 354 29.91 6.25 6.24
N LEU A 355 29.04 7.25 6.34
CA LEU A 355 27.72 7.13 6.98
C LEU A 355 26.63 6.75 5.96
N GLY A 356 26.63 7.41 4.81
CA GLY A 356 25.57 7.31 3.82
C GLY A 356 25.60 6.01 3.01
N GLN A 357 26.79 5.52 2.60
CA GLN A 357 26.91 4.31 1.79
C GLN A 357 26.40 3.05 2.52
N PRO A 358 26.83 2.75 3.78
CA PRO A 358 26.28 1.60 4.49
C PRO A 358 24.77 1.70 4.70
N ALA A 359 24.21 2.89 4.97
CA ALA A 359 22.80 3.10 5.15
C ALA A 359 22.02 2.91 3.82
N LEU A 360 22.53 3.41 2.70
CA LEU A 360 21.95 3.24 1.37
C LEU A 360 21.85 1.76 0.99
N ILE A 361 22.95 1.01 1.22
CA ILE A 361 22.99 -0.43 0.99
C ILE A 361 21.99 -1.16 1.89
N ALA A 362 21.92 -0.82 3.17
CA ALA A 362 20.99 -1.42 4.11
C ALA A 362 19.53 -1.17 3.72
N LEU A 363 19.18 0.04 3.30
CA LEU A 363 17.84 0.37 2.80
C LEU A 363 17.49 -0.44 1.55
N ALA A 364 18.41 -0.53 0.58
CA ALA A 364 18.21 -1.32 -0.64
C ALA A 364 18.00 -2.80 -0.31
N LEU A 365 18.86 -3.39 0.55
CA LEU A 365 18.73 -4.79 0.96
C LEU A 365 17.39 -5.07 1.68
N THR A 366 17.00 -4.21 2.63
CA THR A 366 15.74 -4.40 3.37
C THR A 366 14.52 -4.22 2.47
N MET A 367 14.56 -3.33 1.49
CA MET A 367 13.50 -3.16 0.49
C MET A 367 13.39 -4.39 -0.42
N GLY A 368 14.53 -4.99 -0.81
CA GLY A 368 14.55 -6.23 -1.60
C GLY A 368 13.97 -7.42 -0.85
N LEU A 369 14.23 -7.51 0.45
CA LEU A 369 13.71 -8.59 1.31
C LEU A 369 12.26 -8.36 1.75
N ALA A 370 11.72 -7.15 1.58
CA ALA A 370 10.40 -6.76 2.04
C ALA A 370 9.27 -7.71 1.60
N PRO A 371 9.16 -8.18 0.33
CA PRO A 371 8.10 -9.10 -0.06
C PRO A 371 8.11 -10.39 0.75
N LEU A 372 9.29 -10.95 1.01
CA LEU A 372 9.44 -12.19 1.77
C LEU A 372 9.03 -12.02 3.24
N ILE A 373 9.33 -10.86 3.82
CA ILE A 373 9.00 -10.52 5.19
C ILE A 373 7.48 -10.26 5.29
N ILE A 374 6.92 -9.46 4.38
CA ILE A 374 5.50 -9.10 4.37
C ILE A 374 4.62 -10.33 4.14
N GLN A 375 5.02 -11.27 3.27
CA GLN A 375 4.26 -12.52 3.08
C GLN A 375 4.10 -13.33 4.36
N ARG A 376 5.04 -13.21 5.29
CA ARG A 376 5.04 -13.93 6.58
C ARG A 376 4.58 -13.08 7.76
N ASN A 377 3.94 -11.93 7.50
CA ASN A 377 3.51 -11.00 8.54
C ASN A 377 2.61 -11.64 9.62
N HIS A 378 1.86 -12.69 9.27
CA HIS A 378 1.00 -13.44 10.18
C HIS A 378 1.77 -14.13 11.34
N TRP A 379 3.09 -14.41 11.17
CA TRP A 379 3.90 -14.97 12.27
C TRP A 379 4.04 -13.99 13.44
N ALA A 380 3.89 -12.69 13.18
CA ALA A 380 3.95 -11.68 14.24
C ALA A 380 2.73 -11.73 15.19
N GLU A 381 1.65 -12.41 14.82
CA GLU A 381 0.50 -12.63 15.71
C GLU A 381 0.80 -13.66 16.80
N TRP A 382 1.65 -14.65 16.53
CA TRP A 382 1.84 -15.82 17.37
C TRP A 382 2.17 -15.53 18.85
N PRO A 383 3.03 -14.54 19.20
CA PRO A 383 3.30 -14.22 20.59
C PRO A 383 2.09 -13.67 21.35
N PHE A 384 1.07 -13.17 20.63
CA PHE A 384 -0.08 -12.49 21.18
C PHE A 384 -1.36 -13.32 21.15
N ALA A 385 -1.41 -14.37 20.32
CA ALA A 385 -2.58 -15.23 20.10
C ALA A 385 -3.09 -15.97 21.38
N HIS A 386 -2.25 -16.11 22.40
CA HIS A 386 -2.57 -16.85 23.61
C HIS A 386 -2.96 -15.97 24.82
N ARG A 387 -3.04 -14.63 24.69
CA ARG A 387 -3.15 -13.72 25.84
C ARG A 387 -4.41 -12.87 25.89
N ASP A 388 -5.47 -13.23 25.17
CA ASP A 388 -6.61 -12.34 25.03
C ASP A 388 -7.69 -12.54 26.10
N ARG A 389 -7.58 -11.77 27.20
CA ARG A 389 -8.70 -11.56 28.14
C ARG A 389 -9.97 -11.02 27.46
N ARG A 390 -9.83 -10.43 26.26
CA ARG A 390 -10.96 -9.92 25.46
C ARG A 390 -11.74 -11.04 24.80
N ILE A 391 -11.07 -12.12 24.35
CA ILE A 391 -11.77 -13.31 23.83
C ILE A 391 -12.66 -13.88 24.91
N ALA A 392 -12.17 -14.00 26.15
CA ALA A 392 -12.97 -14.50 27.27
C ALA A 392 -14.20 -13.60 27.57
N ALA A 393 -14.06 -12.27 27.55
CA ALA A 393 -15.19 -11.35 27.74
C ALA A 393 -16.18 -11.42 26.57
N THR A 394 -15.68 -11.54 25.33
CA THR A 394 -16.49 -11.71 24.12
C THR A 394 -17.20 -13.06 24.15
N GLU A 395 -16.53 -14.13 24.54
CA GLU A 395 -17.07 -15.47 24.70
C GLU A 395 -18.25 -15.49 25.68
N VAL A 396 -18.10 -14.85 26.84
CA VAL A 396 -19.18 -14.73 27.83
C VAL A 396 -20.38 -13.96 27.26
N SER A 397 -20.15 -12.87 26.53
CA SER A 397 -21.22 -12.10 25.88
C SER A 397 -21.93 -12.91 24.79
N ILE A 398 -21.20 -13.68 24.00
CA ILE A 398 -21.74 -14.52 22.94
C ILE A 398 -22.56 -15.66 23.54
N ARG A 399 -22.02 -16.37 24.54
CA ARG A 399 -22.74 -17.44 25.26
C ARG A 399 -24.03 -16.94 25.91
N ALA A 400 -24.06 -15.72 26.42
CA ALA A 400 -25.28 -15.14 26.99
C ALA A 400 -26.36 -14.92 25.94
N GLN A 401 -25.99 -14.60 24.69
CA GLN A 401 -26.94 -14.37 23.60
C GLN A 401 -27.33 -15.67 22.86
N SER A 402 -26.41 -16.62 22.75
CA SER A 402 -26.62 -17.89 22.04
C SER A 402 -27.10 -19.04 22.94
N GLY A 403 -27.10 -18.85 24.27
CA GLY A 403 -27.30 -19.93 25.24
C GLY A 403 -28.65 -20.65 25.16
N GLY A 404 -29.67 -20.02 24.55
CA GLY A 404 -30.99 -20.62 24.29
C GLY A 404 -31.23 -21.01 22.84
N LEU A 405 -30.27 -20.80 21.93
CA LEU A 405 -30.46 -21.09 20.51
C LEU A 405 -30.12 -22.55 20.19
N HIS A 406 -31.05 -23.21 19.46
CA HIS A 406 -30.90 -24.53 18.88
C HIS A 406 -31.37 -24.46 17.43
N ASP A 407 -30.80 -25.26 16.55
CA ASP A 407 -31.13 -25.31 15.12
C ASP A 407 -31.10 -23.92 14.45
N HIS A 408 -30.19 -23.06 14.94
CA HIS A 408 -30.05 -21.69 14.49
C HIS A 408 -28.98 -21.55 13.41
N VAL A 409 -28.90 -20.36 12.81
CA VAL A 409 -27.89 -20.00 11.80
C VAL A 409 -26.77 -19.19 12.46
N ILE A 410 -25.52 -19.58 12.23
CA ILE A 410 -24.35 -18.77 12.56
C ILE A 410 -23.92 -18.00 11.30
N LEU A 411 -24.01 -16.66 11.35
CA LEU A 411 -23.65 -15.79 10.23
C LEU A 411 -22.29 -15.15 10.49
N CYS A 412 -21.26 -15.61 9.82
CA CYS A 412 -19.91 -15.08 9.93
C CYS A 412 -19.70 -13.95 8.92
N GLY A 413 -19.60 -12.71 9.43
CA GLY A 413 -19.54 -11.46 8.68
C GLY A 413 -20.90 -10.78 8.57
N CYS A 414 -20.95 -9.47 8.90
CA CYS A 414 -22.16 -8.66 8.81
C CYS A 414 -21.90 -7.41 7.92
N GLY A 415 -21.23 -7.64 6.78
CA GLY A 415 -21.01 -6.67 5.73
C GLY A 415 -22.28 -6.41 4.91
N ARG A 416 -22.14 -6.05 3.63
CA ARG A 416 -23.30 -5.80 2.73
C ARG A 416 -24.15 -7.04 2.55
N VAL A 417 -23.52 -8.16 2.19
CA VAL A 417 -24.20 -9.44 1.97
C VAL A 417 -24.74 -10.00 3.28
N GLY A 418 -23.92 -10.01 4.35
CA GLY A 418 -24.35 -10.55 5.65
C GLY A 418 -25.57 -9.84 6.22
N ARG A 419 -25.66 -8.51 6.13
CA ARG A 419 -26.86 -7.78 6.58
C ARG A 419 -28.10 -8.11 5.77
N LEU A 420 -27.95 -8.27 4.45
CA LEU A 420 -29.08 -8.70 3.61
C LEU A 420 -29.56 -10.09 4.00
N VAL A 421 -28.63 -11.03 4.23
CA VAL A 421 -28.95 -12.37 4.73
C VAL A 421 -29.63 -12.29 6.09
N ALA A 422 -29.10 -11.49 7.03
CA ALA A 422 -29.70 -11.28 8.34
C ALA A 422 -31.15 -10.78 8.24
N THR A 423 -31.42 -9.76 7.39
CA THR A 423 -32.78 -9.25 7.16
C THR A 423 -33.73 -10.32 6.64
N VAL A 424 -33.26 -11.19 5.73
CA VAL A 424 -34.08 -12.28 5.19
C VAL A 424 -34.36 -13.34 6.25
N LEU A 425 -33.35 -13.70 7.08
CA LEU A 425 -33.56 -14.65 8.18
C LEU A 425 -34.56 -14.12 9.21
N GLU A 426 -34.48 -12.84 9.56
CA GLU A 426 -35.41 -12.14 10.43
C GLU A 426 -36.85 -12.17 9.85
N SER A 427 -36.97 -11.88 8.54
CA SER A 427 -38.27 -11.89 7.86
C SER A 427 -38.90 -13.30 7.78
N ALA A 428 -38.06 -14.32 7.88
CA ALA A 428 -38.47 -15.72 7.86
C ALA A 428 -38.63 -16.32 9.28
N ASP A 429 -38.48 -15.52 10.34
CA ASP A 429 -38.49 -15.93 11.74
C ASP A 429 -37.48 -17.06 12.06
N ILE A 430 -36.33 -17.05 11.36
CA ILE A 430 -35.24 -17.99 11.57
C ILE A 430 -34.24 -17.41 12.57
N ALA A 431 -34.04 -18.13 13.68
CA ALA A 431 -33.08 -17.72 14.70
C ALA A 431 -31.66 -17.74 14.15
N TYR A 432 -30.91 -16.66 14.36
CA TYR A 432 -29.53 -16.55 13.95
C TYR A 432 -28.70 -15.77 14.97
N ILE A 433 -27.37 -15.90 14.89
CA ILE A 433 -26.40 -15.06 15.56
C ILE A 433 -25.33 -14.64 14.54
N ALA A 434 -25.16 -13.34 14.35
CA ALA A 434 -24.13 -12.80 13.46
C ALA A 434 -22.85 -12.47 14.25
N ILE A 435 -21.68 -12.81 13.69
CA ILE A 435 -20.37 -12.52 14.26
C ILE A 435 -19.64 -11.56 13.31
N GLU A 436 -19.24 -10.37 13.78
CA GLU A 436 -18.57 -9.37 12.97
C GLU A 436 -17.28 -8.90 13.67
N LEU A 437 -16.17 -8.88 12.92
CA LEU A 437 -14.85 -8.47 13.39
C LEU A 437 -14.60 -6.96 13.23
N ASP A 438 -15.20 -6.33 12.23
CA ASP A 438 -15.06 -4.89 12.00
C ASP A 438 -16.01 -4.09 12.90
N LEU A 439 -15.45 -3.28 13.79
CA LEU A 439 -16.22 -2.51 14.75
C LEU A 439 -17.21 -1.52 14.09
N THR A 440 -16.87 -1.00 12.92
CA THR A 440 -17.74 -0.06 12.18
C THR A 440 -18.96 -0.80 11.61
N ARG A 441 -18.73 -1.98 11.00
CA ARG A 441 -19.78 -2.85 10.48
C ARG A 441 -20.65 -3.40 11.60
N PHE A 442 -20.03 -3.85 12.71
CA PHE A 442 -20.73 -4.27 13.91
C PHE A 442 -21.70 -3.19 14.43
N ARG A 443 -21.18 -1.94 14.60
CA ARG A 443 -22.02 -0.82 15.06
C ARG A 443 -23.14 -0.49 14.08
N ALA A 444 -22.86 -0.56 12.78
CA ALA A 444 -23.86 -0.31 11.74
C ALA A 444 -24.98 -1.36 11.77
N ALA A 445 -24.63 -2.65 11.84
CA ALA A 445 -25.58 -3.75 11.92
C ALA A 445 -26.44 -3.67 13.19
N ARG A 446 -25.81 -3.41 14.35
CA ARG A 446 -26.52 -3.26 15.63
C ARG A 446 -27.49 -2.07 15.64
N ARG A 447 -27.13 -0.95 14.99
CA ARG A 447 -28.04 0.21 14.83
C ARG A 447 -29.25 -0.10 13.95
N GLN A 448 -29.12 -1.06 13.03
CA GLN A 448 -30.21 -1.54 12.18
C GLN A 448 -31.09 -2.59 12.86
N GLY A 449 -30.78 -2.98 14.10
CA GLY A 449 -31.55 -3.92 14.88
C GLY A 449 -31.12 -5.39 14.77
N HIS A 450 -30.08 -5.69 13.97
CA HIS A 450 -29.63 -7.09 13.77
C HIS A 450 -29.00 -7.68 15.03
N GLU A 451 -29.21 -8.96 15.26
CA GLU A 451 -28.58 -9.75 16.32
C GLU A 451 -27.12 -10.05 15.95
N VAL A 452 -26.23 -9.12 16.30
CA VAL A 452 -24.82 -9.19 15.97
C VAL A 452 -23.95 -9.07 17.21
N VAL A 453 -22.91 -9.90 17.28
CA VAL A 453 -21.88 -9.90 18.32
C VAL A 453 -20.55 -9.49 17.71
N PHE A 454 -19.76 -8.73 18.48
CA PHE A 454 -18.41 -8.37 18.06
C PHE A 454 -17.45 -9.52 18.38
N GLY A 455 -16.84 -10.12 17.38
CA GLY A 455 -15.93 -11.25 17.57
C GLY A 455 -15.22 -11.67 16.30
N ASP A 456 -14.21 -12.51 16.46
CA ASP A 456 -13.46 -13.11 15.36
C ASP A 456 -13.87 -14.58 15.21
N ALA A 457 -14.67 -14.87 14.18
CA ALA A 457 -15.14 -16.22 13.88
C ALA A 457 -14.03 -17.23 13.56
N ARG A 458 -12.78 -16.79 13.32
CA ARG A 458 -11.63 -17.68 13.13
C ARG A 458 -11.21 -18.41 14.41
N HIS A 459 -11.61 -17.89 15.58
CA HIS A 459 -11.31 -18.50 16.86
C HIS A 459 -12.36 -19.56 17.22
N HIS A 460 -11.89 -20.78 17.43
CA HIS A 460 -12.76 -21.92 17.79
C HIS A 460 -13.69 -21.61 18.97
N ARG A 461 -13.19 -20.97 20.03
CA ARG A 461 -13.98 -20.59 21.20
C ARG A 461 -15.12 -19.63 20.90
N ILE A 462 -14.97 -18.78 19.89
CA ILE A 462 -16.03 -17.83 19.49
C ILE A 462 -17.15 -18.57 18.76
N LEU A 463 -16.81 -19.49 17.86
CA LEU A 463 -17.79 -20.33 17.18
C LEU A 463 -18.48 -21.30 18.14
N GLU A 464 -17.72 -21.91 19.06
CA GLU A 464 -18.25 -22.75 20.12
C GLU A 464 -19.21 -21.97 21.05
N ALA A 465 -18.83 -20.75 21.46
CA ALA A 465 -19.70 -19.85 22.22
C ALA A 465 -20.96 -19.45 21.46
N ALA A 466 -20.88 -19.31 20.13
CA ALA A 466 -22.04 -19.08 19.27
C ALA A 466 -22.93 -20.33 19.09
N GLY A 467 -22.56 -21.46 19.65
CA GLY A 467 -23.33 -22.70 19.59
C GLY A 467 -23.10 -23.53 18.33
N LEU A 468 -21.85 -23.58 17.83
CA LEU A 468 -21.51 -24.27 16.58
C LEU A 468 -22.02 -25.73 16.54
N GLU A 469 -21.95 -26.45 17.67
CA GLU A 469 -22.43 -27.84 17.78
C GLU A 469 -23.98 -27.99 17.68
N ARG A 470 -24.69 -26.87 17.91
CA ARG A 470 -26.16 -26.84 17.90
C ARG A 470 -26.71 -26.06 16.71
N ALA A 471 -25.84 -25.52 15.87
CA ALA A 471 -26.20 -24.77 14.68
C ALA A 471 -26.62 -25.74 13.56
N GLN A 472 -27.68 -25.40 12.81
CA GLN A 472 -28.02 -26.14 11.60
C GLN A 472 -27.23 -25.68 10.38
N LEU A 473 -26.77 -24.42 10.37
CA LEU A 473 -26.13 -23.80 9.22
C LEU A 473 -25.11 -22.74 9.65
N VAL A 474 -23.96 -22.73 8.99
CA VAL A 474 -22.97 -21.67 9.10
C VAL A 474 -22.82 -20.97 7.75
N ILE A 475 -23.01 -19.65 7.73
CA ILE A 475 -22.91 -18.84 6.52
C ILE A 475 -21.68 -17.92 6.63
N LEU A 476 -20.75 -18.00 5.68
CA LEU A 476 -19.55 -17.18 5.59
C LEU A 476 -19.74 -16.13 4.50
N THR A 477 -19.81 -14.84 4.87
CA THR A 477 -20.07 -13.73 3.95
C THR A 477 -18.87 -12.80 3.80
N PHE A 478 -17.68 -13.34 3.85
CA PHE A 478 -16.42 -12.64 3.60
C PHE A 478 -15.47 -13.51 2.78
N ASP A 479 -14.67 -12.86 1.96
CA ASP A 479 -13.78 -13.49 0.97
C ASP A 479 -12.31 -13.53 1.45
N HIS A 480 -12.10 -13.72 2.76
CA HIS A 480 -10.75 -13.86 3.30
C HIS A 480 -10.35 -15.34 3.35
N HIS A 481 -9.58 -15.75 2.35
CA HIS A 481 -9.24 -17.14 2.05
C HIS A 481 -8.80 -17.97 3.28
N GLY A 482 -7.75 -17.55 3.98
CA GLY A 482 -7.26 -18.26 5.16
C GLY A 482 -8.20 -18.22 6.38
N ALA A 483 -9.21 -17.32 6.39
CA ALA A 483 -10.23 -17.30 7.42
C ALA A 483 -11.32 -18.34 7.11
N VAL A 484 -11.79 -18.37 5.86
CA VAL A 484 -12.78 -19.35 5.38
C VAL A 484 -12.25 -20.76 5.58
N GLU A 485 -11.01 -21.03 5.15
CA GLU A 485 -10.35 -22.33 5.32
C GLU A 485 -10.30 -22.80 6.78
N ARG A 486 -9.90 -21.90 7.70
CA ARG A 486 -9.86 -22.22 9.14
C ARG A 486 -11.23 -22.53 9.72
N ILE A 487 -12.27 -21.79 9.33
CA ILE A 487 -13.62 -21.99 9.82
C ILE A 487 -14.18 -23.30 9.26
N LEU A 488 -14.04 -23.59 7.97
CA LEU A 488 -14.48 -24.83 7.37
C LEU A 488 -13.79 -26.04 8.00
N HIS A 489 -12.48 -25.93 8.31
CA HIS A 489 -11.76 -26.98 9.02
C HIS A 489 -12.33 -27.23 10.43
N GLN A 490 -12.72 -26.20 11.16
CA GLN A 490 -13.36 -26.34 12.47
C GLN A 490 -14.74 -26.99 12.37
N ILE A 491 -15.55 -26.60 11.39
CA ILE A 491 -16.87 -27.21 11.13
C ILE A 491 -16.72 -28.71 10.85
N LYS A 492 -15.72 -29.08 10.06
CA LYS A 492 -15.46 -30.47 9.66
C LYS A 492 -15.04 -31.38 10.81
N THR A 493 -14.54 -30.83 11.92
CA THR A 493 -14.16 -31.63 13.11
C THR A 493 -15.36 -32.07 13.94
N LEU A 494 -16.56 -31.61 13.64
CA LEU A 494 -17.79 -31.97 14.35
C LEU A 494 -18.51 -33.16 13.67
N ASP A 495 -19.22 -33.95 14.48
CA ASP A 495 -20.06 -35.05 14.01
C ASP A 495 -21.39 -35.07 14.80
N PRO A 496 -22.53 -34.72 14.19
CA PRO A 496 -22.70 -34.25 12.81
C PRO A 496 -22.19 -32.81 12.60
N ALA A 497 -21.59 -32.56 11.46
CA ALA A 497 -21.17 -31.23 11.08
C ALA A 497 -22.37 -30.40 10.56
N PRO A 498 -22.53 -29.13 10.97
CA PRO A 498 -23.54 -28.25 10.40
C PRO A 498 -23.27 -27.97 8.92
N ALA A 499 -24.32 -27.71 8.15
CA ALA A 499 -24.15 -27.27 6.76
C ALA A 499 -23.38 -25.95 6.69
N SER A 500 -22.59 -25.76 5.64
CA SER A 500 -21.78 -24.55 5.46
C SER A 500 -22.00 -23.92 4.09
N LEU A 501 -22.32 -22.62 4.07
CA LEU A 501 -22.47 -21.81 2.86
C LEU A 501 -21.36 -20.75 2.84
N VAL A 502 -20.65 -20.65 1.72
CA VAL A 502 -19.58 -19.66 1.55
C VAL A 502 -19.94 -18.72 0.42
N SER A 503 -19.93 -17.41 0.68
CA SER A 503 -20.05 -16.37 -0.35
C SER A 503 -18.65 -15.93 -0.78
N THR A 504 -18.43 -15.83 -2.10
CA THR A 504 -17.16 -15.33 -2.68
C THR A 504 -17.43 -14.34 -3.80
N ALA A 505 -16.64 -13.28 -3.87
CA ALA A 505 -16.68 -12.33 -4.99
C ALA A 505 -15.85 -12.81 -6.18
N ASP A 506 -14.90 -13.75 -5.97
CA ASP A 506 -13.95 -14.23 -6.98
C ASP A 506 -14.30 -15.67 -7.41
N ASP A 507 -14.51 -15.85 -8.73
CA ASP A 507 -14.79 -17.14 -9.33
C ASP A 507 -13.65 -18.16 -9.16
N LEU A 508 -12.38 -17.69 -9.06
CA LEU A 508 -11.22 -18.53 -8.80
C LEU A 508 -11.26 -19.22 -7.43
N ASN A 509 -11.87 -18.58 -6.44
CA ASN A 509 -12.03 -19.13 -5.10
C ASN A 509 -13.14 -20.18 -5.00
N MET A 510 -14.06 -20.22 -5.96
CA MET A 510 -15.20 -21.14 -5.95
C MET A 510 -14.74 -22.61 -5.95
N ALA A 511 -13.87 -23.00 -6.88
CA ALA A 511 -13.34 -24.36 -6.95
C ALA A 511 -12.56 -24.75 -5.69
N ARG A 512 -11.82 -23.82 -5.12
CA ARG A 512 -11.00 -24.05 -3.93
C ARG A 512 -11.84 -24.22 -2.65
N PHE A 513 -12.87 -23.42 -2.45
CA PHE A 513 -13.75 -23.57 -1.29
C PHE A 513 -14.63 -24.83 -1.39
N SER A 514 -14.99 -25.24 -2.60
CA SER A 514 -15.65 -26.52 -2.83
C SER A 514 -14.75 -27.71 -2.50
N GLN A 515 -13.41 -27.61 -2.74
CA GLN A 515 -12.44 -28.64 -2.35
C GLN A 515 -12.22 -28.73 -0.82
N LEU A 516 -12.59 -27.69 -0.08
CA LEU A 516 -12.54 -27.65 1.39
C LEU A 516 -13.81 -28.18 2.04
N ASP A 517 -14.66 -28.87 1.28
CA ASP A 517 -15.94 -29.48 1.72
C ASP A 517 -16.97 -28.47 2.23
N ALA A 518 -16.96 -27.23 1.70
CA ALA A 518 -18.13 -26.35 1.87
C ALA A 518 -19.37 -27.01 1.25
N THR A 519 -20.50 -27.00 1.96
CA THR A 519 -21.76 -27.60 1.47
C THR A 519 -22.22 -26.91 0.18
N ALA A 520 -22.08 -25.59 0.09
CA ALA A 520 -22.26 -24.84 -1.16
C ALA A 520 -21.44 -23.55 -1.17
N VAL A 521 -21.00 -23.13 -2.36
CA VAL A 521 -20.29 -21.87 -2.59
C VAL A 521 -21.09 -20.99 -3.52
N PHE A 522 -21.31 -19.73 -3.13
CA PHE A 522 -22.10 -18.75 -3.88
C PHE A 522 -21.19 -17.63 -4.42
N PRO A 523 -21.00 -17.55 -5.75
CA PRO A 523 -20.30 -16.44 -6.38
C PRO A 523 -21.23 -15.21 -6.46
N GLU A 524 -20.91 -14.16 -5.69
CA GLU A 524 -21.72 -12.93 -5.59
C GLU A 524 -21.90 -12.24 -6.95
N ASN A 525 -20.82 -12.12 -7.72
CA ASN A 525 -20.82 -11.46 -9.02
C ASN A 525 -21.67 -12.21 -10.05
N LEU A 526 -21.60 -13.54 -10.05
CA LEU A 526 -22.40 -14.38 -10.94
C LEU A 526 -23.90 -14.25 -10.61
N ALA A 527 -24.25 -14.29 -9.32
CA ALA A 527 -25.64 -14.15 -8.88
C ALA A 527 -26.23 -12.78 -9.26
N ALA A 528 -25.46 -11.71 -9.03
CA ALA A 528 -25.86 -10.35 -9.42
C ALA A 528 -25.96 -10.20 -10.94
N GLY A 529 -24.99 -10.75 -11.69
CA GLY A 529 -24.99 -10.74 -13.16
C GLY A 529 -26.19 -11.46 -13.76
N LEU A 530 -26.50 -12.64 -13.27
CA LEU A 530 -27.66 -13.42 -13.73
C LEU A 530 -28.99 -12.72 -13.39
N SER A 531 -29.10 -12.09 -12.22
CA SER A 531 -30.27 -11.30 -11.85
C SER A 531 -30.46 -10.07 -12.75
N LEU A 532 -29.35 -9.40 -13.12
CA LEU A 532 -29.40 -8.29 -14.08
C LEU A 532 -29.76 -8.77 -15.49
N ALA A 533 -29.21 -9.91 -15.93
CA ALA A 533 -29.53 -10.52 -17.22
C ALA A 533 -31.01 -10.91 -17.33
N ASP A 534 -31.59 -11.47 -16.26
CA ASP A 534 -33.01 -11.78 -16.19
C ASP A 534 -33.88 -10.54 -16.45
N ARG A 535 -33.59 -9.43 -15.77
CA ARG A 535 -34.25 -8.15 -15.99
C ARG A 535 -34.05 -7.60 -17.41
N ALA A 536 -32.82 -7.70 -17.94
CA ALA A 536 -32.52 -7.25 -19.29
C ALA A 536 -33.33 -8.02 -20.35
N LEU A 537 -33.49 -9.35 -20.20
CA LEU A 537 -34.28 -10.16 -21.09
C LEU A 537 -35.77 -9.73 -21.11
N LEU A 538 -36.33 -9.38 -19.96
CA LEU A 538 -37.69 -8.85 -19.86
C LEU A 538 -37.85 -7.52 -20.62
N PHE A 539 -36.86 -6.59 -20.49
CA PHE A 539 -36.87 -5.35 -21.24
C PHE A 539 -36.64 -5.53 -22.75
N CYS A 540 -36.00 -6.64 -23.13
CA CYS A 540 -35.88 -7.06 -24.54
C CYS A 540 -37.12 -7.78 -25.10
N GLY A 541 -38.22 -7.80 -24.35
CA GLY A 541 -39.51 -8.39 -24.80
C GLY A 541 -39.65 -9.89 -24.60
N LYS A 542 -38.77 -10.53 -23.84
CA LYS A 542 -38.94 -11.92 -23.44
C LYS A 542 -39.97 -12.07 -22.33
N THR A 543 -40.70 -13.18 -22.34
CA THR A 543 -41.59 -13.50 -21.22
C THR A 543 -40.82 -13.91 -19.98
N GLN A 544 -41.45 -13.82 -18.81
CA GLN A 544 -40.81 -14.16 -17.54
C GLN A 544 -40.33 -15.62 -17.52
N ASP A 545 -41.10 -16.54 -18.11
CA ASP A 545 -40.74 -17.95 -18.21
C ASP A 545 -39.61 -18.23 -19.17
N GLU A 546 -39.51 -17.47 -20.28
CA GLU A 546 -38.41 -17.58 -21.22
C GLU A 546 -37.10 -17.03 -20.59
N ALA A 547 -37.15 -15.87 -19.93
CA ALA A 547 -36.05 -15.28 -19.24
C ALA A 547 -35.50 -16.22 -18.15
N ALA A 548 -36.36 -16.73 -17.30
CA ALA A 548 -36.00 -17.67 -16.25
C ALA A 548 -35.36 -18.96 -16.80
N ARG A 549 -35.87 -19.51 -17.90
CA ARG A 549 -35.28 -20.71 -18.56
C ARG A 549 -33.87 -20.41 -19.10
N ILE A 550 -33.68 -19.30 -19.79
CA ILE A 550 -32.39 -18.91 -20.35
C ILE A 550 -31.37 -18.74 -19.21
N VAL A 551 -31.73 -17.97 -18.17
CA VAL A 551 -30.88 -17.70 -17.02
C VAL A 551 -30.53 -18.99 -16.26
N SER A 552 -31.48 -19.90 -16.07
CA SER A 552 -31.24 -21.20 -15.41
C SER A 552 -30.29 -22.10 -16.20
N THR A 553 -30.42 -22.11 -17.54
CA THR A 553 -29.52 -22.87 -18.43
C THR A 553 -28.09 -22.34 -18.36
N VAL A 554 -27.91 -21.01 -18.49
CA VAL A 554 -26.59 -20.36 -18.39
C VAL A 554 -25.99 -20.57 -17.01
N ARG A 555 -26.80 -20.48 -15.93
CA ARG A 555 -26.35 -20.77 -14.57
C ARG A 555 -25.80 -22.19 -14.44
N ALA A 556 -26.51 -23.18 -14.97
CA ALA A 556 -26.09 -24.59 -14.93
C ALA A 556 -24.78 -24.85 -15.70
N GLU A 557 -24.56 -24.14 -16.81
CA GLU A 557 -23.33 -24.24 -17.59
C GLU A 557 -22.13 -23.60 -16.89
N LEU A 558 -22.33 -22.42 -16.26
CA LEU A 558 -21.27 -21.69 -15.57
C LEU A 558 -20.84 -22.34 -14.25
N ILE A 559 -21.76 -23.03 -13.55
CA ILE A 559 -21.44 -23.79 -12.32
C ILE A 559 -20.70 -25.10 -12.65
N LYS A 560 -20.82 -25.64 -13.87
CA LYS A 560 -20.11 -26.86 -14.29
C LYS A 560 -18.67 -26.61 -14.78
N ARG A 561 -18.31 -25.37 -15.09
CA ARG A 561 -16.92 -24.95 -15.43
C ARG A 561 -16.14 -24.55 -14.17
#